data_0a8bbd3881ac660b8798a86e8b5865c2
#
_entry.id   0a8bbd3881ac660b8798a86e8b5865c2
#
_cell.length_a   1.000
_cell.length_b   1.000
_cell.length_c   1.000
_cell.angle_alpha   90.00
_cell.angle_beta   90.00
_cell.angle_gamma   90.00
#
_symmetry.space_group_name_H-M   'P 1'
#
loop_
_entity.id
_entity.type
_entity.pdbx_description
1 polymer ?
#
loop_
_entity_poly.entity_id
_entity_poly.type
_entity_poly.pdbx_seq_one_letter_code
_entity_poly.pdbx_strand_id
1 'polypeptide(L)'
;MEKSTPYKIDQNLSYFYTLDEKNIFALELKHLLQDEDPFYVALLENDPTNNNTPEADGFYSTANVLGLDTGLDVYELNQNRRVKSNQLDAKLDYYYILNEKSNLNFVGGTILSKQNFDSRFFQVLDSQGTTLDPTPIFGADPLTSNDIEYKFTDLYLGLRYRVKSGIFTFSPGFTAHAFNTNNSQYGTDFFKDTFQKILPEFKMIMQFKRSESLTLDYRQQVNFTDVNQLAKGLVANGYNAFFAGNSDIMNASIHNVSLFYRSYNLYNASNVFARVAYTKTIDQISTDFNFVPGSVVSFRTNLNSPFDNETLTAFGRIGKTFKKIRTSIGGNFTYSKSFQFLQGNVNENLLYNHSYNTSVGTNFTKAPNVRLRYRVSFTDQISGNRDDFNTVTHVPSLNFDAYIWDSLTFKSDFSFNEVKQDGNVTNSFKIWDMTLAYRKNKDAKWEYELIGSNLLGTDSRTTVNAGNISRSINETFILPRFVSLRLRYQL
;
A
#
# COMPACT_ATOMS: atom_id res chain seq x y z
N MET A 1 -24.29 1.73 2.82
CA MET A 1 -23.92 1.22 4.17
C MET A 1 -23.33 -0.16 3.99
N GLU A 2 -22.24 -0.49 4.64
CA GLU A 2 -21.65 -1.83 4.61
C GLU A 2 -21.65 -2.42 6.02
N LYS A 3 -22.02 -3.69 6.15
CA LYS A 3 -21.97 -4.43 7.42
C LYS A 3 -21.19 -5.70 7.16
N SER A 4 -20.34 -6.10 8.11
CA SER A 4 -19.57 -7.34 8.02
C SER A 4 -19.33 -7.91 9.42
N THR A 5 -19.32 -9.23 9.51
CA THR A 5 -18.98 -10.00 10.71
C THR A 5 -17.77 -10.89 10.45
N PRO A 6 -16.57 -10.30 10.24
CA PRO A 6 -15.40 -11.07 9.84
C PRO A 6 -14.92 -11.98 10.96
N TYR A 7 -14.53 -13.18 10.59
CA TYR A 7 -13.88 -14.14 11.46
C TYR A 7 -12.53 -14.54 10.88
N LYS A 8 -11.46 -14.44 11.68
CA LYS A 8 -10.10 -14.77 11.26
C LYS A 8 -9.35 -15.51 12.35
N ILE A 9 -8.78 -16.66 12.00
CA ILE A 9 -7.79 -17.37 12.81
C ILE A 9 -6.48 -17.42 12.04
N ASP A 10 -5.41 -16.93 12.64
CA ASP A 10 -4.05 -16.97 12.11
C ASP A 10 -3.16 -17.70 13.12
N GLN A 11 -2.65 -18.86 12.73
CA GLN A 11 -1.85 -19.73 13.56
C GLN A 11 -0.46 -19.85 12.96
N ASN A 12 0.55 -19.57 13.79
CA ASN A 12 1.96 -19.67 13.40
C ASN A 12 2.69 -20.57 14.39
N LEU A 13 3.33 -21.62 13.89
CA LEU A 13 4.21 -22.51 14.65
C LEU A 13 5.61 -22.45 14.04
N SER A 14 6.61 -22.15 14.85
CA SER A 14 8.01 -22.25 14.45
C SER A 14 8.74 -23.15 15.42
N TYR A 15 9.42 -24.14 14.89
CA TYR A 15 10.19 -25.11 15.65
C TYR A 15 11.61 -25.21 15.10
N PHE A 16 12.59 -25.03 15.98
CA PHE A 16 14.02 -25.14 15.65
C PHE A 16 14.62 -26.33 16.37
N TYR A 17 15.33 -27.17 15.65
CA TYR A 17 15.99 -28.34 16.18
C TYR A 17 17.43 -28.41 15.69
N THR A 18 18.35 -28.41 16.63
CA THR A 18 19.79 -28.61 16.38
C THR A 18 20.13 -30.04 16.72
N LEU A 19 20.37 -30.85 15.69
CA LEU A 19 20.73 -32.27 15.86
C LEU A 19 22.18 -32.37 16.37
N ASP A 20 23.08 -31.57 15.75
CA ASP A 20 24.47 -31.43 16.12
C ASP A 20 25.05 -30.09 15.65
N GLU A 21 26.33 -29.82 15.78
CA GLU A 21 27.00 -28.60 15.38
C GLU A 21 26.91 -28.29 13.89
N LYS A 22 26.58 -29.27 13.06
CA LYS A 22 26.52 -29.15 11.60
C LYS A 22 25.10 -29.22 11.04
N ASN A 23 24.16 -29.81 11.77
CA ASN A 23 22.83 -30.12 11.28
C ASN A 23 21.76 -29.38 12.07
N ILE A 24 21.10 -28.41 11.43
CA ILE A 24 20.06 -27.58 12.04
C ILE A 24 18.81 -27.64 11.16
N PHE A 25 17.66 -27.86 11.78
CA PHE A 25 16.35 -27.91 11.14
C PHE A 25 15.50 -26.76 11.66
N ALA A 26 14.74 -26.13 10.76
CA ALA A 26 13.72 -25.15 11.11
C ALA A 26 12.42 -25.51 10.39
N LEU A 27 11.36 -25.76 11.15
CA LEU A 27 10.01 -26.01 10.65
C LEU A 27 9.17 -24.77 10.92
N GLU A 28 8.51 -24.28 9.89
CA GLU A 28 7.51 -23.22 9.98
C GLU A 28 6.18 -23.74 9.43
N LEU A 29 5.12 -23.61 10.22
CA LEU A 29 3.76 -23.90 9.81
C LEU A 29 2.91 -22.67 10.05
N LYS A 30 2.19 -22.23 9.01
CA LYS A 30 1.24 -21.12 9.09
C LYS A 30 -0.10 -21.63 8.59
N HIS A 31 -1.14 -21.36 9.35
CA HIS A 31 -2.50 -21.68 8.97
C HIS A 31 -3.37 -20.46 9.10
N LEU A 32 -4.03 -20.08 8.01
CA LEU A 32 -4.99 -18.99 7.94
C LEU A 32 -6.37 -19.58 7.65
N LEU A 33 -7.32 -19.30 8.53
CA LEU A 33 -8.74 -19.52 8.30
C LEU A 33 -9.46 -18.19 8.41
N GLN A 34 -10.15 -17.78 7.35
CA GLN A 34 -10.84 -16.49 7.27
C GLN A 34 -12.21 -16.67 6.64
N ASP A 35 -13.23 -16.02 7.20
CA ASP A 35 -14.59 -15.94 6.65
C ASP A 35 -15.04 -14.49 6.77
N GLU A 36 -15.34 -13.86 5.65
CA GLU A 36 -15.79 -12.47 5.54
C GLU A 36 -17.13 -12.46 4.80
N ASP A 37 -18.10 -11.77 5.37
CA ASP A 37 -19.46 -11.69 4.88
C ASP A 37 -19.96 -10.22 4.74
N PRO A 38 -19.26 -9.37 3.97
CA PRO A 38 -19.70 -7.99 3.82
C PRO A 38 -21.05 -7.93 3.08
N PHE A 39 -21.98 -7.17 3.66
CA PHE A 39 -23.27 -6.86 3.08
C PHE A 39 -23.31 -5.37 2.75
N TYR A 40 -23.55 -5.06 1.49
CA TYR A 40 -23.63 -3.69 0.99
C TYR A 40 -25.07 -3.31 0.69
N VAL A 41 -25.48 -2.12 1.12
CA VAL A 41 -26.78 -1.51 0.83
C VAL A 41 -26.58 -0.10 0.30
N ALA A 42 -27.18 0.21 -0.83
CA ALA A 42 -27.30 1.55 -1.36
C ALA A 42 -28.78 1.90 -1.57
N LEU A 43 -29.21 3.01 -1.00
CA LEU A 43 -30.51 3.63 -1.28
C LEU A 43 -30.26 4.78 -2.27
N LEU A 44 -30.92 4.75 -3.38
CA LEU A 44 -30.80 5.72 -4.47
C LEU A 44 -32.17 6.33 -4.72
N GLU A 45 -32.25 7.66 -4.71
CA GLU A 45 -33.45 8.38 -5.09
C GLU A 45 -33.56 8.45 -6.62
N ASN A 46 -34.74 8.17 -7.13
CA ASN A 46 -35.00 8.39 -8.53
C ASN A 46 -35.38 9.87 -8.70
N ASP A 47 -34.71 10.59 -9.58
CA ASP A 47 -35.08 11.97 -9.89
C ASP A 47 -36.34 11.96 -10.80
N PRO A 48 -37.54 12.28 -10.27
CA PRO A 48 -38.77 12.26 -11.06
C PRO A 48 -38.83 13.36 -12.14
N THR A 49 -37.92 14.35 -12.05
CA THR A 49 -37.84 15.44 -13.06
C THR A 49 -36.97 15.04 -14.25
N ASN A 50 -36.07 14.10 -14.03
CA ASN A 50 -35.28 13.48 -15.06
C ASN A 50 -36.06 12.27 -15.57
N ASN A 51 -36.88 12.48 -16.60
CA ASN A 51 -37.61 11.42 -17.28
C ASN A 51 -36.65 10.39 -17.87
N ASN A 52 -36.05 9.58 -17.05
CA ASN A 52 -35.12 8.47 -17.28
C ASN A 52 -35.13 7.82 -18.69
N THR A 53 -35.58 8.55 -19.67
CA THR A 53 -35.48 8.20 -21.07
C THR A 53 -34.16 8.76 -21.60
N PRO A 54 -33.23 7.88 -22.02
CA PRO A 54 -31.94 8.27 -22.61
C PRO A 54 -32.05 9.27 -23.75
N GLU A 55 -33.25 9.45 -24.26
CA GLU A 55 -33.55 10.26 -25.44
C GLU A 55 -33.66 11.76 -25.18
N ALA A 56 -33.89 12.22 -23.91
CA ALA A 56 -34.12 13.65 -23.65
C ALA A 56 -32.79 14.44 -23.46
N ASP A 57 -31.81 13.89 -22.77
CA ASP A 57 -30.55 14.58 -22.42
C ASP A 57 -29.29 13.74 -22.70
N GLY A 58 -29.43 12.51 -23.22
CA GLY A 58 -28.30 11.61 -23.49
C GLY A 58 -27.60 11.09 -22.20
N PHE A 59 -28.24 11.27 -21.03
CA PHE A 59 -27.70 10.83 -19.76
C PHE A 59 -28.44 9.60 -19.22
N TYR A 60 -27.66 8.54 -18.87
CA TYR A 60 -28.17 7.31 -18.29
C TYR A 60 -27.94 7.28 -16.77
N SER A 61 -29.00 7.10 -15.99
CA SER A 61 -28.87 6.84 -14.55
C SER A 61 -28.27 5.46 -14.29
N THR A 62 -27.81 5.24 -13.07
CA THR A 62 -27.33 3.91 -12.65
C THR A 62 -28.40 2.84 -12.82
N ALA A 63 -29.66 3.16 -12.53
CA ALA A 63 -30.77 2.24 -12.69
C ALA A 63 -30.98 1.83 -14.16
N ASN A 64 -30.92 2.79 -15.10
CA ASN A 64 -31.04 2.50 -16.52
C ASN A 64 -29.89 1.63 -17.03
N VAL A 65 -28.64 1.96 -16.62
CA VAL A 65 -27.45 1.19 -17.03
C VAL A 65 -27.51 -0.26 -16.55
N LEU A 66 -28.06 -0.49 -15.37
CA LEU A 66 -28.16 -1.81 -14.77
C LEU A 66 -29.47 -2.55 -15.14
N GLY A 67 -30.38 -1.92 -15.88
CA GLY A 67 -31.68 -2.52 -16.21
C GLY A 67 -32.55 -2.80 -14.98
N LEU A 68 -32.52 -1.88 -14.01
CA LEU A 68 -33.30 -1.97 -12.77
C LEU A 68 -34.75 -1.48 -13.02
N ASP A 69 -35.64 -1.83 -12.10
CA ASP A 69 -36.97 -1.23 -12.06
C ASP A 69 -36.89 0.23 -11.60
N THR A 70 -37.18 1.16 -12.48
CA THR A 70 -37.18 2.60 -12.25
C THR A 70 -38.53 3.16 -11.85
N GLY A 71 -39.55 2.30 -11.69
CA GLY A 71 -40.89 2.70 -11.28
C GLY A 71 -41.03 3.08 -9.80
N LEU A 72 -39.94 2.94 -9.01
CA LEU A 72 -39.89 3.28 -7.61
C LEU A 72 -39.27 4.67 -7.42
N ASP A 73 -39.81 5.48 -6.49
CA ASP A 73 -39.23 6.78 -6.12
C ASP A 73 -37.85 6.61 -5.47
N VAL A 74 -37.67 5.57 -4.65
CA VAL A 74 -36.41 5.15 -4.03
C VAL A 74 -36.19 3.69 -4.35
N TYR A 75 -35.04 3.35 -4.86
CA TYR A 75 -34.70 1.96 -5.12
C TYR A 75 -33.50 1.53 -4.26
N GLU A 76 -33.60 0.33 -3.74
CA GLU A 76 -32.62 -0.27 -2.86
C GLU A 76 -31.79 -1.30 -3.62
N LEU A 77 -30.47 -1.09 -3.66
CA LEU A 77 -29.51 -2.02 -4.21
C LEU A 77 -28.77 -2.73 -3.10
N ASN A 78 -28.81 -4.05 -3.12
CA ASN A 78 -28.16 -4.90 -2.14
C ASN A 78 -27.12 -5.81 -2.79
N GLN A 79 -26.04 -6.07 -2.05
CA GLN A 79 -25.07 -7.08 -2.40
C GLN A 79 -24.75 -7.93 -1.20
N ASN A 80 -25.04 -9.22 -1.32
CA ASN A 80 -24.47 -10.23 -0.45
C ASN A 80 -23.12 -10.63 -1.01
N ARG A 81 -22.14 -10.76 -0.14
CA ARG A 81 -20.79 -11.19 -0.52
C ARG A 81 -20.23 -12.05 0.60
N ARG A 82 -19.60 -13.16 0.27
CA ARG A 82 -18.91 -13.99 1.23
C ARG A 82 -17.60 -14.51 0.65
N VAL A 83 -16.51 -14.31 1.39
CA VAL A 83 -15.19 -14.82 1.05
C VAL A 83 -14.71 -15.72 2.16
N LYS A 84 -14.52 -17.00 1.85
CA LYS A 84 -13.90 -17.97 2.77
C LYS A 84 -12.52 -18.34 2.25
N SER A 85 -11.53 -18.25 3.13
CA SER A 85 -10.16 -18.63 2.82
C SER A 85 -9.65 -19.62 3.85
N ASN A 86 -9.08 -20.72 3.39
CA ASN A 86 -8.35 -21.69 4.20
C ASN A 86 -7.00 -21.94 3.54
N GLN A 87 -5.93 -21.56 4.21
CA GLN A 87 -4.57 -21.67 3.67
C GLN A 87 -3.64 -22.30 4.69
N LEU A 88 -2.90 -23.29 4.26
CA LEU A 88 -1.80 -23.91 5.00
C LEU A 88 -0.49 -23.66 4.25
N ASP A 89 0.49 -23.08 4.93
CA ASP A 89 1.87 -22.91 4.46
C ASP A 89 2.79 -23.70 5.39
N ALA A 90 3.45 -24.71 4.85
CA ALA A 90 4.36 -25.58 5.57
C ALA A 90 5.74 -25.50 4.92
N LYS A 91 6.76 -25.16 5.70
CA LYS A 91 8.13 -24.97 5.22
C LYS A 91 9.11 -25.66 6.16
N LEU A 92 10.04 -26.41 5.59
CA LEU A 92 11.18 -27.02 6.28
C LEU A 92 12.49 -26.47 5.68
N ASP A 93 13.31 -25.87 6.50
CA ASP A 93 14.69 -25.50 6.19
C ASP A 93 15.63 -26.52 6.87
N TYR A 94 16.57 -27.06 6.13
CA TYR A 94 17.68 -27.85 6.64
C TYR A 94 18.99 -27.17 6.33
N TYR A 95 19.71 -26.76 7.36
CA TYR A 95 21.04 -26.16 7.26
C TYR A 95 22.09 -27.19 7.53
N TYR A 96 22.98 -27.38 6.56
CA TYR A 96 24.18 -28.21 6.70
C TYR A 96 25.42 -27.32 6.72
N ILE A 97 26.09 -27.25 7.88
CA ILE A 97 27.28 -26.44 8.10
C ILE A 97 28.49 -27.19 7.61
N LEU A 98 29.07 -26.76 6.48
CA LEU A 98 30.27 -27.35 5.91
C LEU A 98 31.52 -27.01 6.74
N ASN A 99 31.63 -25.73 7.13
CA ASN A 99 32.67 -25.19 8.00
C ASN A 99 32.20 -23.81 8.54
N GLU A 100 33.03 -23.14 9.36
CA GLU A 100 32.74 -21.84 9.96
C GLU A 100 32.39 -20.73 8.95
N LYS A 101 32.76 -20.89 7.68
CA LYS A 101 32.61 -19.89 6.62
C LYS A 101 31.56 -20.27 5.57
N SER A 102 31.08 -21.51 5.56
CA SER A 102 30.16 -21.97 4.52
C SER A 102 29.11 -22.93 5.04
N ASN A 103 27.89 -22.79 4.51
CA ASN A 103 26.78 -23.67 4.76
C ASN A 103 25.91 -23.84 3.51
N LEU A 104 25.21 -24.97 3.46
CA LEU A 104 24.13 -25.24 2.53
C LEU A 104 22.81 -25.13 3.28
N ASN A 105 21.81 -24.55 2.66
CA ASN A 105 20.43 -24.56 3.13
C ASN A 105 19.57 -25.22 2.08
N PHE A 106 18.97 -26.35 2.43
CA PHE A 106 17.95 -27.01 1.66
C PHE A 106 16.59 -26.56 2.20
N VAL A 107 15.72 -26.09 1.34
CA VAL A 107 14.37 -25.69 1.71
C VAL A 107 13.38 -26.55 0.95
N GLY A 108 12.36 -27.04 1.63
CA GLY A 108 11.22 -27.72 1.02
C GLY A 108 9.95 -27.25 1.67
N GLY A 109 8.88 -27.14 0.91
CA GLY A 109 7.61 -26.72 1.48
C GLY A 109 6.45 -26.79 0.52
N THR A 110 5.28 -26.49 1.05
CA THR A 110 4.04 -26.43 0.29
C THR A 110 3.13 -25.34 0.80
N ILE A 111 2.43 -24.70 -0.12
CA ILE A 111 1.30 -23.82 0.16
C ILE A 111 0.06 -24.48 -0.41
N LEU A 112 -0.92 -24.71 0.45
CA LEU A 112 -2.24 -25.24 0.08
C LEU A 112 -3.26 -24.14 0.41
N SER A 113 -3.95 -23.64 -0.59
CA SER A 113 -4.98 -22.60 -0.41
C SER A 113 -6.27 -23.02 -1.07
N LYS A 114 -7.35 -22.90 -0.33
CA LYS A 114 -8.72 -23.04 -0.85
C LYS A 114 -9.47 -21.76 -0.49
N GLN A 115 -10.03 -21.10 -1.52
CA GLN A 115 -10.85 -19.92 -1.38
C GLN A 115 -12.20 -20.17 -2.03
N ASN A 116 -13.27 -19.75 -1.34
CA ASN A 116 -14.61 -19.73 -1.89
C ASN A 116 -15.11 -18.29 -1.91
N PHE A 117 -15.72 -17.89 -3.01
CA PHE A 117 -16.30 -16.58 -3.18
C PHE A 117 -17.73 -16.70 -3.70
N ASP A 118 -18.67 -16.30 -2.86
CA ASP A 118 -20.08 -16.22 -3.18
C ASP A 118 -20.50 -14.75 -3.19
N SER A 119 -21.21 -14.31 -4.23
CA SER A 119 -21.80 -12.98 -4.25
C SER A 119 -23.09 -12.97 -5.08
N ARG A 120 -24.01 -12.09 -4.70
CA ARG A 120 -25.19 -11.76 -5.47
C ARG A 120 -25.49 -10.28 -5.31
N PHE A 121 -25.66 -9.59 -6.43
CA PHE A 121 -26.06 -8.19 -6.50
C PHE A 121 -27.49 -8.13 -7.03
N PHE A 122 -28.41 -7.40 -6.36
CA PHE A 122 -29.81 -7.36 -6.68
C PHE A 122 -30.49 -6.08 -6.19
N GLN A 123 -31.62 -5.73 -6.82
CA GLN A 123 -32.55 -4.69 -6.36
C GLN A 123 -33.63 -5.33 -5.47
N VAL A 124 -34.02 -4.64 -4.41
CA VAL A 124 -35.19 -4.98 -3.59
C VAL A 124 -36.38 -4.17 -4.11
N LEU A 125 -37.45 -4.87 -4.48
CA LEU A 125 -38.63 -4.24 -5.11
C LEU A 125 -39.70 -3.83 -4.09
N ASP A 126 -39.81 -4.56 -2.99
CA ASP A 126 -40.86 -4.34 -1.99
C ASP A 126 -40.45 -4.72 -0.59
N SER A 127 -41.28 -4.38 0.40
CA SER A 127 -41.06 -4.71 1.81
C SER A 127 -41.22 -6.21 2.14
N GLN A 128 -41.68 -7.03 1.20
CA GLN A 128 -41.81 -8.49 1.34
C GLN A 128 -40.53 -9.21 0.90
N GLY A 129 -39.56 -8.49 0.34
CA GLY A 129 -38.27 -9.00 -0.07
C GLY A 129 -38.23 -9.58 -1.49
N THR A 130 -39.18 -9.20 -2.35
CA THR A 130 -39.09 -9.49 -3.79
C THR A 130 -37.86 -8.84 -4.38
N THR A 131 -37.08 -9.57 -5.17
CA THR A 131 -35.80 -9.10 -5.70
C THR A 131 -35.81 -9.16 -7.23
N LEU A 132 -35.04 -8.22 -7.83
CA LEU A 132 -34.76 -8.17 -9.27
C LEU A 132 -33.22 -8.25 -9.44
N ASP A 133 -32.78 -9.21 -10.24
CA ASP A 133 -31.36 -9.26 -10.62
C ASP A 133 -31.12 -8.27 -11.77
N PRO A 134 -30.06 -7.45 -11.72
CA PRO A 134 -29.74 -6.48 -12.76
C PRO A 134 -29.52 -7.15 -14.13
N THR A 135 -29.94 -6.46 -15.17
CA THR A 135 -29.67 -6.84 -16.57
C THR A 135 -28.99 -5.67 -17.28
N PRO A 136 -27.69 -5.45 -17.05
CA PRO A 136 -26.98 -4.29 -17.59
C PRO A 136 -27.10 -4.20 -19.11
N ILE A 137 -27.39 -2.99 -19.60
CA ILE A 137 -27.58 -2.72 -21.03
C ILE A 137 -26.23 -2.61 -21.79
N PHE A 138 -25.12 -2.49 -21.06
CA PHE A 138 -23.78 -2.41 -21.63
C PHE A 138 -22.95 -3.61 -21.18
N GLY A 139 -22.38 -4.34 -22.13
CA GLY A 139 -21.59 -5.55 -21.91
C GLY A 139 -22.31 -6.81 -22.38
N ALA A 140 -21.57 -7.89 -22.58
CA ALA A 140 -22.14 -9.20 -22.86
C ALA A 140 -22.69 -9.77 -21.55
N ASP A 141 -24.00 -10.02 -21.48
CA ASP A 141 -24.73 -10.68 -20.37
C ASP A 141 -23.89 -10.95 -19.09
N PRO A 142 -23.57 -9.94 -18.29
CA PRO A 142 -22.74 -10.18 -17.12
C PRO A 142 -23.58 -10.96 -16.10
N LEU A 143 -23.02 -12.05 -15.61
CA LEU A 143 -23.56 -12.74 -14.46
C LEU A 143 -23.67 -11.74 -13.29
N THR A 144 -24.77 -11.76 -12.55
CA THR A 144 -25.01 -10.87 -11.40
C THR A 144 -24.67 -11.56 -10.07
N SER A 145 -24.22 -12.79 -10.15
CA SER A 145 -23.84 -13.59 -9.00
C SER A 145 -22.53 -14.35 -9.27
N ASN A 146 -21.87 -14.75 -8.21
CA ASN A 146 -20.68 -15.59 -8.23
C ASN A 146 -20.85 -16.73 -7.25
N ASP A 147 -20.38 -17.91 -7.65
CA ASP A 147 -20.19 -19.10 -6.81
C ASP A 147 -18.88 -19.75 -7.28
N ILE A 148 -17.78 -19.36 -6.66
CA ILE A 148 -16.43 -19.70 -7.11
C ILE A 148 -15.72 -20.51 -6.04
N GLU A 149 -15.10 -21.59 -6.47
CA GLU A 149 -14.09 -22.32 -5.72
C GLU A 149 -12.73 -22.19 -6.42
N TYR A 150 -11.77 -21.56 -5.74
CA TYR A 150 -10.40 -21.44 -6.19
C TYR A 150 -9.46 -22.24 -5.30
N LYS A 151 -8.75 -23.20 -5.90
CA LYS A 151 -7.73 -24.01 -5.25
C LYS A 151 -6.36 -23.68 -5.82
N PHE A 152 -5.43 -23.44 -4.94
CA PHE A 152 -4.04 -23.17 -5.27
C PHE A 152 -3.13 -24.11 -4.48
N THR A 153 -2.19 -24.72 -5.16
CA THR A 153 -1.14 -25.54 -4.55
C THR A 153 0.21 -25.11 -5.10
N ASP A 154 1.16 -24.84 -4.24
CA ASP A 154 2.57 -24.65 -4.56
C ASP A 154 3.38 -25.71 -3.81
N LEU A 155 4.09 -26.55 -4.53
CA LEU A 155 5.08 -27.47 -3.98
C LEU A 155 6.46 -26.98 -4.42
N TYR A 156 7.36 -26.75 -3.46
CA TYR A 156 8.67 -26.20 -3.80
C TYR A 156 9.84 -26.87 -3.08
N LEU A 157 10.97 -26.91 -3.79
CA LEU A 157 12.27 -27.33 -3.27
C LEU A 157 13.32 -26.31 -3.68
N GLY A 158 14.22 -25.98 -2.79
CA GLY A 158 15.27 -25.01 -3.05
C GLY A 158 16.60 -25.34 -2.40
N LEU A 159 17.62 -24.71 -2.92
CA LEU A 159 18.99 -24.79 -2.44
C LEU A 159 19.61 -23.41 -2.37
N ARG A 160 20.21 -23.08 -1.25
CA ARG A 160 21.05 -21.90 -1.06
C ARG A 160 22.43 -22.33 -0.60
N TYR A 161 23.46 -21.73 -1.17
CA TYR A 161 24.82 -21.92 -0.73
C TYR A 161 25.36 -20.61 -0.18
N ARG A 162 25.71 -20.57 1.08
CA ARG A 162 26.32 -19.41 1.70
C ARG A 162 27.82 -19.65 1.92
N VAL A 163 28.65 -18.74 1.42
CA VAL A 163 30.11 -18.77 1.60
C VAL A 163 30.66 -17.40 1.93
N LYS A 164 31.56 -17.36 2.93
CA LYS A 164 32.27 -16.15 3.34
C LYS A 164 33.72 -16.21 2.89
N SER A 165 34.16 -15.22 2.12
CA SER A 165 35.54 -15.07 1.65
C SER A 165 36.02 -13.64 1.89
N GLY A 166 36.95 -13.45 2.81
CA GLY A 166 37.41 -12.13 3.22
C GLY A 166 36.27 -11.23 3.72
N ILE A 167 36.07 -10.10 3.08
CA ILE A 167 35.00 -9.15 3.40
C ILE A 167 33.66 -9.54 2.76
N PHE A 168 33.64 -10.48 1.84
CA PHE A 168 32.46 -10.87 1.08
C PHE A 168 31.76 -12.08 1.71
N THR A 169 30.43 -12.03 1.71
CA THR A 169 29.57 -13.20 1.94
C THR A 169 28.64 -13.32 0.76
N PHE A 170 28.75 -14.43 0.02
CA PHE A 170 27.89 -14.73 -1.11
C PHE A 170 26.83 -15.76 -0.69
N SER A 171 25.62 -15.60 -1.18
CA SER A 171 24.53 -16.53 -0.93
C SER A 171 23.70 -16.68 -2.22
N PRO A 172 24.22 -17.37 -3.27
CA PRO A 172 23.41 -17.77 -4.40
C PRO A 172 22.42 -18.87 -3.98
N GLY A 173 21.26 -18.86 -4.60
CA GLY A 173 20.23 -19.86 -4.39
C GLY A 173 19.19 -19.88 -5.50
N PHE A 174 18.36 -20.88 -5.48
CA PHE A 174 17.16 -20.98 -6.29
C PHE A 174 16.12 -21.84 -5.59
N THR A 175 14.85 -21.62 -5.94
CA THR A 175 13.75 -22.52 -5.59
C THR A 175 13.06 -22.97 -6.87
N ALA A 176 12.82 -24.27 -6.99
CA ALA A 176 12.01 -24.87 -8.05
C ALA A 176 10.60 -25.08 -7.48
N HIS A 177 9.61 -24.57 -8.18
CA HIS A 177 8.21 -24.59 -7.79
C HIS A 177 7.39 -25.39 -8.79
N ALA A 178 6.43 -26.14 -8.31
CA ALA A 178 5.37 -26.78 -9.07
C ALA A 178 4.03 -26.23 -8.60
N PHE A 179 3.45 -25.38 -9.43
CA PHE A 179 2.18 -24.70 -9.16
C PHE A 179 1.03 -25.48 -9.81
N ASN A 180 -0.08 -25.58 -9.08
CA ASN A 180 -1.33 -26.08 -9.60
C ASN A 180 -2.46 -25.16 -9.15
N THR A 181 -3.20 -24.63 -10.12
CA THR A 181 -4.36 -23.79 -9.89
C THR A 181 -5.59 -24.43 -10.49
N ASN A 182 -6.69 -24.39 -9.77
CA ASN A 182 -8.00 -24.82 -10.25
C ASN A 182 -9.03 -23.77 -9.84
N ASN A 183 -9.74 -23.21 -10.82
CA ASN A 183 -10.80 -22.25 -10.64
C ASN A 183 -12.08 -22.85 -11.24
N SER A 184 -13.09 -23.07 -10.42
CA SER A 184 -14.41 -23.50 -10.85
C SER A 184 -15.47 -22.49 -10.45
N GLN A 185 -16.43 -22.24 -11.33
CA GLN A 185 -17.58 -21.36 -11.07
C GLN A 185 -18.86 -22.18 -11.32
N TYR A 186 -19.79 -22.16 -10.36
CA TYR A 186 -21.02 -22.95 -10.34
C TYR A 186 -20.76 -24.46 -10.54
N GLY A 187 -19.66 -24.95 -9.95
CA GLY A 187 -19.28 -26.36 -10.05
C GLY A 187 -18.72 -26.79 -11.40
N THR A 188 -18.48 -25.87 -12.32
CA THR A 188 -17.85 -26.13 -13.62
C THR A 188 -16.42 -25.66 -13.62
N ASP A 189 -15.48 -26.52 -14.05
CA ASP A 189 -14.08 -26.15 -14.18
C ASP A 189 -13.87 -25.21 -15.37
N PHE A 190 -13.55 -23.95 -15.11
CA PHE A 190 -13.26 -22.97 -16.15
C PHE A 190 -11.78 -22.94 -16.52
N PHE A 191 -10.93 -23.08 -15.51
CA PHE A 191 -9.50 -22.91 -15.70
C PHE A 191 -8.73 -23.83 -14.76
N LYS A 192 -7.87 -24.63 -15.34
CA LYS A 192 -6.91 -25.46 -14.63
C LYS A 192 -5.55 -25.26 -15.25
N ASP A 193 -4.60 -24.78 -14.46
CA ASP A 193 -3.23 -24.58 -14.92
C ASP A 193 -2.24 -25.29 -14.00
N THR A 194 -1.23 -25.89 -14.62
CA THR A 194 -0.12 -26.54 -13.92
C THR A 194 1.17 -26.10 -14.60
N PHE A 195 1.99 -25.35 -13.89
CA PHE A 195 3.25 -24.89 -14.43
C PHE A 195 4.39 -25.04 -13.43
N GLN A 196 5.60 -25.11 -13.96
CA GLN A 196 6.82 -25.17 -13.16
C GLN A 196 7.64 -23.91 -13.39
N LYS A 197 8.28 -23.43 -12.33
CA LYS A 197 9.13 -22.24 -12.39
C LYS A 197 10.34 -22.40 -11.48
N ILE A 198 11.51 -22.00 -11.99
CA ILE A 198 12.71 -21.85 -11.17
C ILE A 198 12.85 -20.38 -10.83
N LEU A 199 12.90 -20.08 -9.54
CA LEU A 199 13.01 -18.73 -9.00
C LEU A 199 14.42 -18.54 -8.43
N PRO A 200 15.31 -17.85 -9.15
CA PRO A 200 16.66 -17.59 -8.69
C PRO A 200 16.67 -16.49 -7.63
N GLU A 201 17.61 -16.60 -6.70
CA GLU A 201 17.94 -15.58 -5.72
C GLU A 201 19.44 -15.45 -5.54
N PHE A 202 19.89 -14.25 -5.24
CA PHE A 202 21.30 -13.98 -4.97
C PHE A 202 21.43 -12.89 -3.94
N LYS A 203 22.21 -13.16 -2.89
CA LYS A 203 22.57 -12.15 -1.90
C LYS A 203 24.07 -12.07 -1.74
N MET A 204 24.60 -10.84 -1.74
CA MET A 204 26.01 -10.57 -1.46
C MET A 204 26.11 -9.50 -0.38
N ILE A 205 26.91 -9.78 0.65
CA ILE A 205 27.23 -8.82 1.70
C ILE A 205 28.72 -8.53 1.67
N MET A 206 29.08 -7.26 1.51
CA MET A 206 30.44 -6.75 1.66
C MET A 206 30.54 -6.07 3.03
N GLN A 207 31.29 -6.66 3.95
CA GLN A 207 31.50 -6.14 5.30
C GLN A 207 32.86 -5.44 5.37
N PHE A 208 32.89 -4.12 5.14
CA PHE A 208 34.13 -3.33 5.15
C PHE A 208 34.68 -3.18 6.57
N LYS A 209 33.77 -2.89 7.53
CA LYS A 209 34.05 -2.80 8.98
C LYS A 209 32.85 -3.40 9.72
N ARG A 210 32.98 -3.62 11.03
CA ARG A 210 31.86 -4.11 11.86
C ARG A 210 30.61 -3.25 11.75
N SER A 211 30.80 -1.95 11.53
CA SER A 211 29.70 -0.95 11.42
C SER A 211 29.44 -0.46 10.00
N GLU A 212 30.09 -1.05 8.99
CA GLU A 212 29.98 -0.59 7.59
C GLU A 212 29.83 -1.78 6.65
N SER A 213 28.72 -1.80 5.91
CA SER A 213 28.41 -2.88 4.98
C SER A 213 27.63 -2.39 3.76
N LEU A 214 27.84 -3.10 2.66
CA LEU A 214 27.05 -2.99 1.43
C LEU A 214 26.42 -4.35 1.17
N THR A 215 25.10 -4.38 0.96
CA THR A 215 24.32 -5.58 0.64
C THR A 215 23.68 -5.42 -0.72
N LEU A 216 23.94 -6.38 -1.61
CA LEU A 216 23.20 -6.58 -2.86
C LEU A 216 22.27 -7.76 -2.66
N ASP A 217 21.00 -7.60 -3.03
CA ASP A 217 19.98 -8.64 -2.99
C ASP A 217 19.22 -8.66 -4.33
N TYR A 218 19.14 -9.83 -4.93
CA TYR A 218 18.31 -10.11 -6.12
C TYR A 218 17.37 -11.26 -5.80
N ARG A 219 16.10 -11.11 -6.18
CA ARG A 219 15.10 -12.16 -6.01
C ARG A 219 14.04 -12.09 -7.11
N GLN A 220 13.73 -13.23 -7.66
CA GLN A 220 12.53 -13.41 -8.48
C GLN A 220 11.41 -14.02 -7.65
N GLN A 221 10.19 -13.53 -7.83
CA GLN A 221 8.99 -13.96 -7.13
C GLN A 221 7.82 -14.09 -8.10
N VAL A 222 6.80 -14.86 -7.72
CA VAL A 222 5.51 -14.93 -8.42
C VAL A 222 4.47 -14.21 -7.58
N ASN A 223 3.68 -13.36 -8.21
CA ASN A 223 2.50 -12.73 -7.60
C ASN A 223 1.25 -13.45 -8.10
N PHE A 224 0.55 -14.10 -7.17
CA PHE A 224 -0.61 -14.92 -7.47
C PHE A 224 -1.89 -14.09 -7.54
N THR A 225 -2.83 -14.58 -8.36
CA THR A 225 -4.20 -14.08 -8.38
C THR A 225 -4.94 -14.51 -7.12
N ASP A 226 -5.99 -13.79 -6.78
CA ASP A 226 -6.96 -14.19 -5.74
C ASP A 226 -8.34 -14.47 -6.35
N VAL A 227 -9.21 -15.08 -5.56
CA VAL A 227 -10.56 -15.47 -6.01
C VAL A 227 -11.41 -14.29 -6.47
N ASN A 228 -11.23 -13.09 -5.88
CA ASN A 228 -11.99 -11.90 -6.27
C ASN A 228 -11.63 -11.45 -7.69
N GLN A 229 -10.36 -11.59 -8.08
CA GLN A 229 -9.89 -11.20 -9.43
C GLN A 229 -10.41 -12.13 -10.52
N LEU A 230 -10.80 -13.35 -10.17
CA LEU A 230 -11.27 -14.39 -11.08
C LEU A 230 -12.79 -14.40 -11.25
N ALA A 231 -13.52 -13.69 -10.39
CA ALA A 231 -14.99 -13.67 -10.32
C ALA A 231 -15.61 -13.00 -11.54
N LYS A 232 -16.21 -13.76 -12.45
CA LYS A 232 -16.83 -13.24 -13.70
C LYS A 232 -18.12 -12.47 -13.46
N GLY A 233 -18.86 -12.77 -12.41
CA GLY A 233 -20.09 -12.07 -12.07
C GLY A 233 -19.84 -10.68 -11.52
N LEU A 234 -20.78 -9.77 -11.72
CA LEU A 234 -20.69 -8.40 -11.25
C LEU A 234 -20.56 -8.32 -9.73
N VAL A 235 -19.62 -7.50 -9.28
CA VAL A 235 -19.43 -7.12 -7.89
C VAL A 235 -19.51 -5.60 -7.79
N ALA A 236 -20.45 -5.09 -6.99
CA ALA A 236 -20.55 -3.67 -6.74
C ALA A 236 -19.47 -3.21 -5.76
N ASN A 237 -18.67 -2.24 -6.18
CA ASN A 237 -17.70 -1.52 -5.33
C ASN A 237 -18.24 -0.14 -4.92
N GLY A 238 -19.48 0.16 -5.26
CA GLY A 238 -20.20 1.38 -5.03
C GLY A 238 -21.48 1.37 -5.85
N TYR A 239 -22.30 2.39 -5.71
CA TYR A 239 -23.58 2.49 -6.43
C TYR A 239 -23.42 2.69 -7.96
N ASN A 240 -22.26 3.13 -8.41
CA ASN A 240 -21.96 3.42 -9.83
C ASN A 240 -20.62 2.80 -10.29
N ALA A 241 -20.02 1.93 -9.50
CA ALA A 241 -18.74 1.32 -9.80
C ALA A 241 -18.83 -0.20 -9.63
N PHE A 242 -18.72 -0.92 -10.74
CA PHE A 242 -18.86 -2.36 -10.80
C PHE A 242 -17.59 -3.02 -11.27
N PHE A 243 -17.34 -4.21 -10.78
CA PHE A 243 -16.19 -5.01 -11.12
C PHE A 243 -16.67 -6.38 -11.61
N ALA A 244 -16.11 -6.83 -12.71
CA ALA A 244 -16.19 -8.22 -13.16
C ALA A 244 -14.77 -8.74 -13.35
N GLY A 245 -14.42 -9.81 -12.66
CA GLY A 245 -13.11 -10.43 -12.77
C GLY A 245 -12.93 -11.15 -14.10
N ASN A 246 -11.73 -11.69 -14.28
CA ASN A 246 -11.37 -12.44 -15.46
C ASN A 246 -10.74 -13.79 -15.03
N SER A 247 -11.36 -14.89 -15.46
CA SER A 247 -10.86 -16.25 -15.13
C SER A 247 -9.56 -16.63 -15.82
N ASP A 248 -9.16 -15.90 -16.87
CA ASP A 248 -8.02 -16.23 -17.72
C ASP A 248 -6.72 -15.51 -17.29
N ILE A 249 -6.76 -14.84 -16.12
CA ILE A 249 -5.61 -14.12 -15.58
C ILE A 249 -4.52 -15.10 -15.17
N MET A 250 -3.31 -14.81 -15.64
CA MET A 250 -2.09 -15.50 -15.26
C MET A 250 -1.38 -14.79 -14.10
N ASN A 251 -0.56 -15.54 -13.38
CA ASN A 251 0.25 -15.03 -12.29
C ASN A 251 1.38 -14.14 -12.80
N ALA A 252 1.57 -12.97 -12.20
CA ALA A 252 2.64 -12.04 -12.55
C ALA A 252 4.00 -12.50 -12.01
N SER A 253 5.06 -12.14 -12.71
CA SER A 253 6.45 -12.41 -12.32
C SER A 253 7.14 -11.13 -11.92
N ILE A 254 7.78 -11.12 -10.74
CA ILE A 254 8.42 -9.93 -10.17
C ILE A 254 9.91 -10.18 -10.01
N HIS A 255 10.73 -9.32 -10.60
CA HIS A 255 12.17 -9.24 -10.39
C HIS A 255 12.49 -8.06 -9.46
N ASN A 256 13.15 -8.35 -8.36
CA ASN A 256 13.60 -7.36 -7.40
C ASN A 256 15.12 -7.36 -7.31
N VAL A 257 15.74 -6.19 -7.50
CA VAL A 257 17.17 -5.96 -7.23
C VAL A 257 17.28 -4.83 -6.21
N SER A 258 18.02 -5.01 -5.13
CA SER A 258 18.28 -3.92 -4.20
C SER A 258 19.72 -3.86 -3.74
N LEU A 259 20.23 -2.65 -3.62
CA LEU A 259 21.55 -2.33 -3.09
C LEU A 259 21.36 -1.49 -1.83
N PHE A 260 21.87 -1.93 -0.70
CA PHE A 260 21.76 -1.27 0.57
C PHE A 260 23.12 -1.04 1.21
N TYR A 261 23.48 0.22 1.40
CA TYR A 261 24.67 0.64 2.12
C TYR A 261 24.33 1.21 3.48
N ARG A 262 25.05 0.79 4.48
CA ARG A 262 25.00 1.38 5.82
C ARG A 262 26.38 1.58 6.39
N SER A 263 26.57 2.72 7.05
CA SER A 263 27.78 3.02 7.81
C SER A 263 27.41 3.79 9.07
N TYR A 264 27.95 3.36 10.18
CA TYR A 264 27.77 4.02 11.46
C TYR A 264 29.09 4.16 12.17
N ASN A 265 29.43 5.36 12.61
CA ASN A 265 30.69 5.65 13.30
C ASN A 265 30.40 6.42 14.58
N LEU A 266 30.59 5.76 15.71
CA LEU A 266 30.42 6.34 17.06
C LEU A 266 31.44 7.44 17.37
N TYR A 267 32.69 7.29 16.91
CA TYR A 267 33.77 8.22 17.26
C TYR A 267 33.58 9.61 16.65
N ASN A 268 33.10 9.66 15.42
CA ASN A 268 32.82 10.93 14.73
C ASN A 268 31.31 11.25 14.67
N ALA A 269 30.51 10.46 15.38
CA ALA A 269 29.04 10.60 15.49
C ALA A 269 28.36 10.78 14.12
N SER A 270 28.78 9.96 13.13
CA SER A 270 28.22 9.99 11.78
C SER A 270 27.45 8.70 11.46
N ASN A 271 26.41 8.84 10.66
CA ASN A 271 25.64 7.73 10.09
C ASN A 271 25.34 8.01 8.63
N VAL A 272 25.44 6.96 7.81
CA VAL A 272 25.08 6.99 6.39
C VAL A 272 24.22 5.78 6.10
N PHE A 273 23.08 6.03 5.44
CA PHE A 273 22.20 5.01 4.90
C PHE A 273 21.90 5.36 3.45
N ALA A 274 22.02 4.39 2.57
CA ALA A 274 21.61 4.53 1.18
C ALA A 274 21.00 3.22 0.68
N ARG A 275 19.90 3.29 -0.03
CA ARG A 275 19.27 2.16 -0.68
C ARG A 275 18.84 2.54 -2.08
N VAL A 276 19.12 1.66 -3.02
CA VAL A 276 18.56 1.70 -4.37
C VAL A 276 17.83 0.36 -4.57
N ALA A 277 16.62 0.40 -5.07
CA ALA A 277 15.86 -0.81 -5.38
C ALA A 277 15.16 -0.63 -6.73
N TYR A 278 15.28 -1.64 -7.56
CA TYR A 278 14.60 -1.73 -8.86
C TYR A 278 13.69 -2.94 -8.85
N THR A 279 12.44 -2.73 -9.23
CA THR A 279 11.43 -3.77 -9.37
C THR A 279 10.89 -3.74 -10.80
N LYS A 280 10.87 -4.90 -11.44
CA LYS A 280 10.24 -5.11 -12.73
C LYS A 280 9.17 -6.18 -12.58
N THR A 281 7.93 -5.87 -13.01
CA THR A 281 6.81 -6.81 -13.00
C THR A 281 6.41 -7.12 -14.42
N ILE A 282 6.46 -8.41 -14.75
CA ILE A 282 6.09 -8.99 -16.04
C ILE A 282 4.72 -9.63 -15.89
N ASP A 283 3.88 -9.56 -16.92
CA ASP A 283 2.49 -10.04 -16.90
C ASP A 283 1.67 -9.43 -15.75
N GLN A 284 1.92 -8.14 -15.48
CA GLN A 284 1.23 -7.41 -14.41
C GLN A 284 -0.28 -7.50 -14.57
N ILE A 285 -0.96 -7.90 -13.50
CA ILE A 285 -2.42 -7.85 -13.45
C ILE A 285 -2.82 -6.38 -13.33
N SER A 286 -3.45 -5.87 -14.37
CA SER A 286 -3.91 -4.48 -14.51
C SER A 286 -5.42 -4.45 -14.62
N THR A 287 -6.01 -3.29 -14.34
CA THR A 287 -7.45 -3.07 -14.45
C THR A 287 -7.77 -2.22 -15.67
N ASP A 288 -8.69 -2.69 -16.51
CA ASP A 288 -9.31 -1.89 -17.54
C ASP A 288 -10.56 -1.20 -17.00
N PHE A 289 -10.61 0.11 -17.15
CA PHE A 289 -11.71 0.96 -16.71
C PHE A 289 -12.59 1.32 -17.91
N ASN A 290 -13.85 0.89 -17.89
CA ASN A 290 -14.82 1.14 -18.94
C ASN A 290 -15.94 2.03 -18.39
N PHE A 291 -16.01 3.27 -18.85
CA PHE A 291 -17.10 4.18 -18.52
C PHE A 291 -18.24 4.00 -19.49
N VAL A 292 -19.46 3.95 -18.98
CA VAL A 292 -20.64 3.94 -19.82
C VAL A 292 -20.85 5.35 -20.37
N PRO A 293 -20.87 5.54 -21.70
CA PRO A 293 -21.08 6.85 -22.30
C PRO A 293 -22.40 7.50 -21.84
N GLY A 294 -22.37 8.77 -21.52
CA GLY A 294 -23.53 9.49 -21.00
C GLY A 294 -23.99 9.06 -19.60
N SER A 295 -23.11 8.47 -18.79
CA SER A 295 -23.42 7.99 -17.45
C SER A 295 -22.26 8.21 -16.48
N VAL A 296 -22.56 8.15 -15.18
CA VAL A 296 -21.54 8.10 -14.11
C VAL A 296 -21.08 6.67 -13.79
N VAL A 297 -21.63 5.67 -14.48
CA VAL A 297 -21.37 4.26 -14.20
C VAL A 297 -20.06 3.80 -14.85
N SER A 298 -19.28 3.06 -14.10
CA SER A 298 -18.03 2.44 -14.57
C SER A 298 -18.05 0.94 -14.31
N PHE A 299 -17.57 0.19 -15.30
CA PHE A 299 -17.25 -1.22 -15.19
C PHE A 299 -15.75 -1.40 -15.23
N ARG A 300 -15.24 -2.31 -14.41
CA ARG A 300 -13.82 -2.64 -14.33
C ARG A 300 -13.65 -4.12 -14.56
N THR A 301 -12.61 -4.47 -15.29
CA THR A 301 -12.18 -5.87 -15.44
C THR A 301 -10.67 -5.97 -15.31
N ASN A 302 -10.18 -7.13 -14.94
CA ASN A 302 -8.75 -7.37 -14.87
C ASN A 302 -8.23 -8.05 -16.14
N LEU A 303 -6.99 -7.75 -16.47
CA LEU A 303 -6.24 -8.38 -17.55
C LEU A 303 -4.75 -8.47 -17.20
N ASN A 304 -4.02 -9.38 -17.81
CA ASN A 304 -2.58 -9.32 -17.79
C ASN A 304 -2.11 -8.27 -18.79
N SER A 305 -1.36 -7.28 -18.30
CA SER A 305 -0.77 -6.26 -19.15
C SER A 305 0.31 -6.88 -20.06
N PRO A 306 0.27 -6.63 -21.38
CA PRO A 306 1.37 -7.04 -22.27
C PRO A 306 2.62 -6.17 -22.11
N PHE A 307 2.57 -5.19 -21.21
CA PHE A 307 3.66 -4.26 -20.92
C PHE A 307 4.17 -4.46 -19.51
N ASP A 308 5.48 -4.39 -19.35
CA ASP A 308 6.14 -4.53 -18.05
C ASP A 308 6.04 -3.25 -17.23
N ASN A 309 5.66 -3.37 -15.96
CA ASN A 309 5.74 -2.25 -15.03
C ASN A 309 7.13 -2.21 -14.38
N GLU A 310 7.67 -1.00 -14.23
CA GLU A 310 9.00 -0.78 -13.67
C GLU A 310 8.96 0.27 -12.57
N THR A 311 9.70 0.04 -11.49
CA THR A 311 9.86 1.01 -10.42
C THR A 311 11.30 1.03 -9.96
N LEU A 312 11.91 2.22 -9.96
CA LEU A 312 13.21 2.48 -9.35
C LEU A 312 13.03 3.41 -8.15
N THR A 313 13.46 2.96 -6.99
CA THR A 313 13.48 3.79 -5.78
C THR A 313 14.92 3.97 -5.30
N ALA A 314 15.26 5.18 -4.94
CA ALA A 314 16.53 5.48 -4.28
C ALA A 314 16.27 6.33 -3.04
N PHE A 315 16.90 5.96 -1.95
CA PHE A 315 16.85 6.68 -0.69
C PHE A 315 18.25 6.84 -0.14
N GLY A 316 18.58 8.05 0.33
CA GLY A 316 19.85 8.29 0.98
C GLY A 316 19.72 9.29 2.12
N ARG A 317 20.49 9.06 3.18
CA ARG A 317 20.60 9.99 4.30
C ARG A 317 22.00 9.94 4.90
N ILE A 318 22.55 11.13 5.11
CA ILE A 318 23.80 11.33 5.85
C ILE A 318 23.48 12.19 7.07
N GLY A 319 23.85 11.73 8.24
CA GLY A 319 23.74 12.47 9.50
C GLY A 319 25.11 12.59 10.17
N LYS A 320 25.40 13.74 10.76
CA LYS A 320 26.60 13.98 11.54
C LYS A 320 26.33 14.91 12.71
N THR A 321 26.94 14.60 13.83
CA THR A 321 26.90 15.45 15.02
C THR A 321 28.27 16.09 15.24
N PHE A 322 28.31 17.42 15.25
CA PHE A 322 29.48 18.21 15.56
C PHE A 322 29.32 18.77 16.97
N LYS A 323 29.91 18.13 17.96
CA LYS A 323 29.73 18.49 19.38
C LYS A 323 28.22 18.53 19.76
N LYS A 324 27.64 19.71 19.81
CA LYS A 324 26.22 19.95 20.15
C LYS A 324 25.33 20.27 18.96
N ILE A 325 25.87 20.29 17.75
CA ILE A 325 25.12 20.58 16.53
C ILE A 325 24.92 19.27 15.77
N ARG A 326 23.66 18.92 15.50
CA ARG A 326 23.25 17.77 14.66
C ARG A 326 22.86 18.27 13.30
N THR A 327 23.46 17.69 12.28
CA THR A 327 23.11 17.97 10.89
C THR A 327 22.65 16.69 10.19
N SER A 328 21.70 16.78 9.29
CA SER A 328 21.40 15.70 8.39
C SER A 328 20.94 16.22 7.03
N ILE A 329 21.36 15.53 5.99
CA ILE A 329 20.89 15.72 4.62
C ILE A 329 20.39 14.36 4.14
N GLY A 330 19.25 14.33 3.48
CA GLY A 330 18.69 13.12 2.90
C GLY A 330 17.90 13.44 1.65
N GLY A 331 17.64 12.40 0.87
CA GLY A 331 16.80 12.50 -0.32
C GLY A 331 16.15 11.17 -0.65
N ASN A 332 15.03 11.24 -1.33
CA ASN A 332 14.33 10.12 -1.94
C ASN A 332 14.15 10.41 -3.43
N PHE A 333 14.22 9.38 -4.22
CA PHE A 333 13.89 9.40 -5.64
C PHE A 333 13.02 8.19 -5.94
N THR A 334 11.95 8.38 -6.69
CA THR A 334 11.10 7.32 -7.22
C THR A 334 10.84 7.61 -8.70
N TYR A 335 11.17 6.67 -9.52
CA TYR A 335 10.73 6.56 -10.90
C TYR A 335 9.77 5.38 -10.99
N SER A 336 8.61 5.55 -11.60
CA SER A 336 7.67 4.49 -11.87
C SER A 336 7.12 4.61 -13.28
N LYS A 337 7.22 3.53 -14.03
CA LYS A 337 6.58 3.34 -15.32
C LYS A 337 5.49 2.29 -15.15
N SER A 338 4.25 2.66 -15.44
CA SER A 338 3.09 1.78 -15.32
C SER A 338 2.14 1.96 -16.48
N PHE A 339 1.37 0.92 -16.76
CA PHE A 339 0.40 0.91 -17.83
C PHE A 339 -1.00 0.70 -17.25
N GLN A 340 -1.92 1.51 -17.69
CA GLN A 340 -3.34 1.40 -17.36
C GLN A 340 -4.16 1.27 -18.64
N PHE A 341 -5.32 0.68 -18.49
CA PHE A 341 -6.25 0.47 -19.60
C PHE A 341 -7.51 1.31 -19.31
N LEU A 342 -7.94 2.04 -20.31
CA LEU A 342 -9.13 2.86 -20.26
C LEU A 342 -9.91 2.64 -21.55
N GLN A 343 -11.09 2.01 -21.46
CA GLN A 343 -11.90 1.64 -22.62
C GLN A 343 -11.11 0.86 -23.68
N GLY A 344 -10.31 -0.12 -23.23
CA GLY A 344 -9.44 -0.93 -24.07
C GLY A 344 -8.18 -0.22 -24.57
N ASN A 345 -8.04 1.10 -24.37
CA ASN A 345 -6.86 1.84 -24.78
C ASN A 345 -5.79 1.82 -23.69
N VAL A 346 -4.55 1.63 -24.11
CA VAL A 346 -3.39 1.64 -23.21
C VAL A 346 -2.97 3.08 -22.93
N ASN A 347 -2.77 3.37 -21.66
CA ASN A 347 -2.22 4.63 -21.19
C ASN A 347 -0.92 4.38 -20.42
N GLU A 348 0.21 4.82 -20.97
CA GLU A 348 1.50 4.82 -20.29
C GLU A 348 1.55 5.98 -19.30
N ASN A 349 1.95 5.69 -18.07
CA ASN A 349 2.12 6.68 -17.03
C ASN A 349 3.54 6.62 -16.48
N LEU A 350 4.26 7.73 -16.57
CA LEU A 350 5.58 7.93 -16.00
C LEU A 350 5.46 8.87 -14.80
N LEU A 351 5.92 8.42 -13.66
CA LEU A 351 5.96 9.21 -12.43
C LEU A 351 7.41 9.38 -11.99
N TYR A 352 7.83 10.64 -11.86
CA TYR A 352 9.08 11.02 -11.21
C TYR A 352 8.75 11.78 -9.92
N ASN A 353 9.17 11.23 -8.80
CA ASN A 353 9.02 11.89 -7.51
C ASN A 353 10.39 11.94 -6.84
N HIS A 354 10.85 13.13 -6.49
CA HIS A 354 12.08 13.29 -5.74
C HIS A 354 11.91 14.34 -4.65
N SER A 355 12.46 14.06 -3.49
CA SER A 355 12.42 14.97 -2.37
C SER A 355 13.77 15.05 -1.67
N TYR A 356 14.08 16.25 -1.20
CA TYR A 356 15.29 16.52 -0.44
C TYR A 356 14.90 17.09 0.91
N ASN A 357 15.59 16.64 1.94
CA ASN A 357 15.38 17.11 3.30
C ASN A 357 16.72 17.44 3.95
N THR A 358 16.79 18.59 4.56
CA THR A 358 17.95 19.06 5.32
C THR A 358 17.50 19.43 6.71
N SER A 359 18.29 19.11 7.72
CA SER A 359 18.04 19.57 9.08
C SER A 359 19.34 19.96 9.77
N VAL A 360 19.27 21.05 10.51
CA VAL A 360 20.32 21.53 11.43
C VAL A 360 19.66 21.81 12.77
N GLY A 361 20.22 21.30 13.84
CA GLY A 361 19.67 21.51 15.17
C GLY A 361 20.72 21.40 16.25
N THR A 362 20.45 22.03 17.38
CA THR A 362 21.27 21.93 18.58
C THR A 362 20.82 20.80 19.48
N ASN A 363 21.67 20.35 20.37
CA ASN A 363 21.39 19.30 21.36
C ASN A 363 22.10 19.63 22.69
N PHE A 364 21.63 20.68 23.33
CA PHE A 364 22.09 21.09 24.65
C PHE A 364 21.27 20.40 25.76
N THR A 365 21.88 20.16 26.90
CA THR A 365 21.20 19.54 28.05
C THR A 365 20.43 20.58 28.88
N LYS A 366 20.97 21.79 29.00
CA LYS A 366 20.43 22.85 29.85
C LYS A 366 20.14 24.18 29.12
N ALA A 367 20.57 24.30 27.88
CA ALA A 367 20.32 25.47 27.05
C ALA A 367 19.17 25.18 26.05
N PRO A 368 18.55 26.21 25.49
CA PRO A 368 17.54 26.05 24.45
C PRO A 368 18.05 25.24 23.27
N ASN A 369 17.19 24.40 22.72
CA ASN A 369 17.44 23.70 21.48
C ASN A 369 16.60 24.27 20.36
N VAL A 370 17.24 24.44 19.21
CA VAL A 370 16.62 24.89 17.98
C VAL A 370 16.84 23.84 16.90
N ARG A 371 15.81 23.53 16.11
CA ARG A 371 15.94 22.67 14.96
C ARG A 371 15.24 23.31 13.76
N LEU A 372 16.05 23.61 12.76
CA LEU A 372 15.60 24.03 11.44
C LEU A 372 15.53 22.79 10.53
N ARG A 373 14.43 22.65 9.81
CA ARG A 373 14.27 21.65 8.76
C ARG A 373 13.75 22.31 7.51
N TYR A 374 14.24 21.86 6.39
CA TYR A 374 13.71 22.23 5.09
C TYR A 374 13.52 20.98 4.25
N ARG A 375 12.30 20.79 3.75
CA ARG A 375 11.98 19.75 2.79
C ARG A 375 11.46 20.40 1.52
N VAL A 376 11.94 19.94 0.39
CA VAL A 376 11.40 20.27 -0.93
C VAL A 376 11.11 18.95 -1.65
N SER A 377 9.94 18.88 -2.28
CA SER A 377 9.52 17.70 -3.07
C SER A 377 9.08 18.16 -4.45
N PHE A 378 9.47 17.42 -5.46
CA PHE A 378 9.11 17.60 -6.85
C PHE A 378 8.37 16.35 -7.31
N THR A 379 7.26 16.52 -7.98
CA THR A 379 6.48 15.43 -8.58
C THR A 379 6.16 15.81 -9.99
N ASP A 380 6.66 15.01 -10.93
CA ASP A 380 6.37 15.14 -12.36
C ASP A 380 5.64 13.87 -12.79
N GLN A 381 4.45 14.02 -13.31
CA GLN A 381 3.66 12.94 -13.87
C GLN A 381 3.38 13.22 -15.33
N ILE A 382 3.83 12.32 -16.18
CA ILE A 382 3.64 12.34 -17.63
C ILE A 382 2.65 11.21 -17.95
N SER A 383 1.56 11.54 -18.60
CA SER A 383 0.53 10.58 -19.01
C SER A 383 0.23 10.75 -20.48
N GLY A 384 0.28 9.67 -21.26
CA GLY A 384 0.14 9.71 -22.71
C GLY A 384 -1.15 10.34 -23.22
N ASN A 385 -2.20 10.41 -22.39
CA ASN A 385 -3.54 10.90 -22.78
C ASN A 385 -4.01 12.14 -22.01
N ARG A 386 -3.13 12.79 -21.22
CA ARG A 386 -3.46 13.97 -20.40
C ARG A 386 -2.31 14.95 -20.36
N ASP A 387 -2.65 16.19 -19.98
CA ASP A 387 -1.64 17.20 -19.68
C ASP A 387 -0.73 16.73 -18.55
N ASP A 388 0.55 16.97 -18.72
CA ASP A 388 1.58 16.69 -17.72
C ASP A 388 1.24 17.43 -16.43
N PHE A 389 1.58 16.83 -15.32
CA PHE A 389 1.32 17.36 -13.99
C PHE A 389 2.63 17.54 -13.23
N ASN A 390 2.97 18.79 -12.98
CA ASN A 390 4.17 19.15 -12.23
C ASN A 390 3.79 19.84 -10.92
N THR A 391 4.34 19.37 -9.80
CA THR A 391 4.19 20.03 -8.50
C THR A 391 5.51 20.18 -7.77
N VAL A 392 5.68 21.32 -7.12
CA VAL A 392 6.78 21.60 -6.21
C VAL A 392 6.21 21.97 -4.85
N THR A 393 6.62 21.25 -3.81
CA THR A 393 6.18 21.49 -2.44
C THR A 393 7.36 21.91 -1.56
N HIS A 394 7.25 23.06 -0.91
CA HIS A 394 8.24 23.57 0.03
C HIS A 394 7.70 23.48 1.46
N VAL A 395 8.49 22.92 2.39
CA VAL A 395 8.10 22.78 3.80
C VAL A 395 9.26 23.17 4.72
N PRO A 396 9.55 24.45 4.90
CA PRO A 396 10.41 24.91 5.99
C PRO A 396 9.71 24.74 7.34
N SER A 397 10.44 24.32 8.35
CA SER A 397 9.93 24.21 9.73
C SER A 397 10.98 24.55 10.76
N LEU A 398 10.52 25.11 11.88
CA LEU A 398 11.32 25.49 13.04
C LEU A 398 10.71 24.84 14.28
N ASN A 399 11.52 24.06 15.01
CA ASN A 399 11.18 23.59 16.33
C ASN A 399 12.11 24.26 17.35
N PHE A 400 11.55 24.73 18.43
CA PHE A 400 12.27 25.36 19.53
C PHE A 400 11.83 24.74 20.85
N ASP A 401 12.80 24.28 21.65
CA ASP A 401 12.60 23.72 22.99
C ASP A 401 13.49 24.45 23.99
N ALA A 402 12.91 24.90 25.08
CA ALA A 402 13.66 25.56 26.16
C ALA A 402 13.22 25.01 27.52
N TYR A 403 14.20 24.75 28.39
CA TYR A 403 14.00 24.50 29.81
C TYR A 403 14.34 25.77 30.58
N ILE A 404 13.39 26.32 31.28
CA ILE A 404 13.51 27.56 32.03
C ILE A 404 13.41 27.20 33.51
N TRP A 405 14.43 27.50 34.30
CA TRP A 405 14.50 27.30 35.75
C TRP A 405 14.23 25.86 36.22
N ASP A 406 14.62 24.85 35.46
CA ASP A 406 14.43 23.41 35.76
C ASP A 406 12.95 22.97 35.97
N SER A 407 12.00 23.88 36.01
CA SER A 407 10.58 23.63 36.28
C SER A 407 9.65 24.00 35.14
N LEU A 408 10.11 24.81 34.20
CA LEU A 408 9.28 25.30 33.09
C LEU A 408 9.87 24.83 31.76
N THR A 409 9.06 24.17 30.95
CA THR A 409 9.42 23.76 29.59
C THR A 409 8.58 24.57 28.60
N PHE A 410 9.26 25.22 27.68
CA PHE A 410 8.64 25.90 26.54
C PHE A 410 8.95 25.14 25.26
N LYS A 411 7.93 24.86 24.46
CA LYS A 411 8.07 24.25 23.10
C LYS A 411 7.32 25.12 22.11
N SER A 412 7.88 25.27 20.93
CA SER A 412 7.27 26.00 19.83
C SER A 412 7.57 25.28 18.52
N ASP A 413 6.53 24.98 17.77
CA ASP A 413 6.59 24.29 16.49
C ASP A 413 5.94 25.16 15.43
N PHE A 414 6.73 25.61 14.46
CA PHE A 414 6.28 26.40 13.33
C PHE A 414 6.56 25.63 12.02
N SER A 415 5.58 25.60 11.13
CA SER A 415 5.75 25.07 9.77
C SER A 415 5.04 25.97 8.76
N PHE A 416 5.67 26.13 7.61
CA PHE A 416 5.11 26.75 6.43
C PHE A 416 5.05 25.72 5.29
N ASN A 417 3.94 25.65 4.61
CA ASN A 417 3.75 24.77 3.46
C ASN A 417 3.36 25.61 2.27
N GLU A 418 4.05 25.43 1.16
CA GLU A 418 3.72 26.06 -0.11
C GLU A 418 3.74 24.97 -1.19
N VAL A 419 2.66 24.88 -1.93
CA VAL A 419 2.52 23.99 -3.09
C VAL A 419 2.38 24.84 -4.33
N LYS A 420 3.27 24.59 -5.29
CA LYS A 420 3.22 25.19 -6.62
C LYS A 420 2.84 24.09 -7.61
N GLN A 421 1.94 24.40 -8.53
CA GLN A 421 1.60 23.59 -9.67
C GLN A 421 1.84 24.39 -10.93
N ASP A 422 2.62 23.83 -11.86
CA ASP A 422 3.00 24.48 -13.12
C ASP A 422 3.54 25.91 -12.91
N GLY A 423 4.35 26.08 -11.85
CA GLY A 423 4.97 27.35 -11.45
C GLY A 423 4.09 28.30 -10.64
N ASN A 424 2.79 28.07 -10.55
CA ASN A 424 1.84 28.91 -9.81
C ASN A 424 1.59 28.37 -8.40
N VAL A 425 1.51 29.26 -7.40
CA VAL A 425 1.13 28.87 -6.04
C VAL A 425 -0.34 28.47 -6.03
N THR A 426 -0.61 27.19 -5.77
CA THR A 426 -1.98 26.65 -5.68
C THR A 426 -2.45 26.54 -4.24
N ASN A 427 -1.52 26.41 -3.29
CA ASN A 427 -1.84 26.34 -1.88
C ASN A 427 -0.69 26.83 -1.02
N SER A 428 -1.01 27.54 0.06
CA SER A 428 -0.04 28.04 1.03
C SER A 428 -0.70 28.15 2.40
N PHE A 429 -0.12 27.51 3.41
CA PHE A 429 -0.61 27.61 4.78
C PHE A 429 0.52 27.56 5.82
N LYS A 430 0.26 28.14 6.99
CA LYS A 430 1.20 28.23 8.11
C LYS A 430 0.55 27.65 9.35
N ILE A 431 1.26 26.80 10.07
CA ILE A 431 0.80 26.27 11.36
C ILE A 431 1.82 26.63 12.42
N TRP A 432 1.34 27.15 13.53
CA TRP A 432 2.15 27.44 14.69
C TRP A 432 1.48 26.93 15.95
N ASP A 433 2.16 26.01 16.61
CA ASP A 433 1.76 25.43 17.88
C ASP A 433 2.77 25.79 18.96
N MET A 434 2.28 25.95 20.20
CA MET A 434 3.10 26.32 21.34
C MET A 434 2.64 25.56 22.59
N THR A 435 3.57 25.14 23.40
CA THR A 435 3.29 24.50 24.68
C THR A 435 4.17 25.09 25.78
N LEU A 436 3.55 25.49 26.88
CA LEU A 436 4.23 25.89 28.08
C LEU A 436 3.85 24.89 29.18
N ALA A 437 4.82 24.12 29.65
CA ALA A 437 4.59 23.11 30.68
C ALA A 437 5.34 23.46 31.95
N TYR A 438 4.65 23.46 33.08
CA TYR A 438 5.20 23.69 34.40
C TYR A 438 5.13 22.44 35.26
N ARG A 439 6.27 22.02 35.80
CA ARG A 439 6.39 20.96 36.79
C ARG A 439 7.43 21.39 37.83
N LYS A 440 7.02 21.50 39.09
CA LYS A 440 7.84 22.08 40.18
C LYS A 440 9.26 21.49 40.24
N ASN A 441 9.37 20.17 40.13
CA ASN A 441 10.62 19.41 40.07
C ASN A 441 10.35 18.03 39.43
N LYS A 442 11.37 17.22 39.25
CA LYS A 442 11.26 15.87 38.63
C LYS A 442 10.35 14.92 39.39
N ASP A 443 10.25 15.09 40.73
CA ASP A 443 9.47 14.22 41.62
C ASP A 443 8.05 14.78 41.87
N ALA A 444 7.72 15.93 41.35
CA ALA A 444 6.41 16.52 41.47
C ALA A 444 5.37 15.67 40.76
N LYS A 445 4.27 15.36 41.44
CA LYS A 445 3.17 14.57 40.91
C LYS A 445 2.29 15.34 39.91
N TRP A 446 2.28 16.66 40.00
CA TRP A 446 1.48 17.54 39.17
C TRP A 446 2.32 18.21 38.08
N GLU A 447 1.76 18.19 36.87
CA GLU A 447 2.25 18.95 35.72
C GLU A 447 1.10 19.74 35.09
N TYR A 448 1.35 20.99 34.80
CA TYR A 448 0.41 21.94 34.22
C TYR A 448 0.90 22.31 32.81
N GLU A 449 0.09 22.07 31.79
CA GLU A 449 0.44 22.42 30.42
C GLU A 449 -0.57 23.41 29.84
N LEU A 450 -0.08 24.54 29.36
CA LEU A 450 -0.83 25.46 28.52
C LEU A 450 -0.44 25.21 27.07
N ILE A 451 -1.41 24.82 26.26
CA ILE A 451 -1.22 24.42 24.87
C ILE A 451 -2.00 25.39 23.99
N GLY A 452 -1.28 26.11 23.11
CA GLY A 452 -1.87 26.89 22.05
C GLY A 452 -1.69 26.16 20.72
N SER A 453 -2.78 25.86 20.06
CA SER A 453 -2.78 25.16 18.77
C SER A 453 -3.30 26.05 17.68
N ASN A 454 -2.69 25.92 16.49
CA ASN A 454 -3.03 26.69 15.30
C ASN A 454 -3.10 28.22 15.58
N LEU A 455 -2.09 28.76 16.27
CA LEU A 455 -2.10 30.14 16.75
C LEU A 455 -2.21 31.17 15.63
N LEU A 456 -1.86 30.81 14.39
CA LEU A 456 -2.01 31.66 13.21
C LEU A 456 -3.41 31.62 12.60
N GLY A 457 -4.26 30.73 13.05
CA GLY A 457 -5.66 30.62 12.61
C GLY A 457 -5.79 30.17 11.16
N THR A 458 -5.04 29.15 10.76
CA THR A 458 -5.21 28.52 9.45
C THR A 458 -6.50 27.70 9.46
N ASP A 459 -7.45 28.01 8.54
CA ASP A 459 -8.78 27.38 8.53
C ASP A 459 -8.77 25.99 7.86
N SER A 460 -7.99 25.85 6.79
CA SER A 460 -7.90 24.60 6.06
C SER A 460 -6.52 24.35 5.46
N ARG A 461 -6.29 23.12 5.07
CA ARG A 461 -5.17 22.70 4.21
C ARG A 461 -5.72 21.98 2.99
N THR A 462 -5.22 22.33 1.84
CA THR A 462 -5.55 21.69 0.58
C THR A 462 -4.44 20.73 0.17
N THR A 463 -4.80 19.55 -0.29
CA THR A 463 -3.89 18.61 -0.93
C THR A 463 -4.40 18.29 -2.32
N VAL A 464 -3.52 18.32 -3.30
CA VAL A 464 -3.82 17.93 -4.67
C VAL A 464 -3.18 16.57 -4.92
N ASN A 465 -4.00 15.62 -5.34
CA ASN A 465 -3.52 14.30 -5.75
C ASN A 465 -3.87 14.09 -7.22
N ALA A 466 -2.89 13.69 -8.00
CA ALA A 466 -3.07 13.28 -9.37
C ALA A 466 -2.88 11.77 -9.48
N GLY A 467 -3.89 11.09 -9.98
CA GLY A 467 -3.84 9.69 -10.39
C GLY A 467 -3.89 9.59 -11.91
N ASN A 468 -3.71 8.39 -12.45
CA ASN A 468 -3.66 8.19 -13.89
C ASN A 468 -5.00 8.50 -14.59
N ILE A 469 -6.11 8.35 -13.90
CA ILE A 469 -7.47 8.56 -14.45
C ILE A 469 -8.22 9.70 -13.76
N SER A 470 -7.72 10.23 -12.65
CA SER A 470 -8.40 11.29 -11.88
C SER A 470 -7.42 12.25 -11.24
N ARG A 471 -7.86 13.49 -11.08
CA ARG A 471 -7.22 14.49 -10.24
C ARG A 471 -8.20 14.84 -9.12
N SER A 472 -7.74 14.81 -7.88
CA SER A 472 -8.57 15.18 -6.73
C SER A 472 -7.94 16.31 -5.94
N ILE A 473 -8.78 17.21 -5.48
CA ILE A 473 -8.42 18.28 -4.55
C ILE A 473 -9.17 17.99 -3.27
N ASN A 474 -8.41 17.71 -2.20
CA ASN A 474 -8.97 17.47 -0.89
C ASN A 474 -8.69 18.65 0.02
N GLU A 475 -9.72 19.31 0.48
CA GLU A 475 -9.64 20.31 1.52
C GLU A 475 -9.95 19.69 2.87
N THR A 476 -9.02 19.83 3.81
CA THR A 476 -9.18 19.34 5.19
C THR A 476 -9.26 20.55 6.10
N PHE A 477 -10.39 20.74 6.75
CA PHE A 477 -10.56 21.80 7.74
C PHE A 477 -9.73 21.48 8.99
N ILE A 478 -9.02 22.49 9.48
CA ILE A 478 -8.18 22.40 10.68
C ILE A 478 -8.98 22.97 11.82
N LEU A 479 -8.84 22.41 13.01
CA LEU A 479 -9.42 22.98 14.21
C LEU A 479 -9.01 24.46 14.35
N PRO A 480 -9.98 25.34 14.62
CA PRO A 480 -9.67 26.76 14.80
C PRO A 480 -8.61 26.97 15.86
N ARG A 481 -8.05 28.17 15.90
CA ARG A 481 -7.15 28.59 16.97
C ARG A 481 -7.80 28.33 18.32
N PHE A 482 -7.12 27.56 19.17
CA PHE A 482 -7.59 27.34 20.54
C PHE A 482 -6.42 27.26 21.51
N VAL A 483 -6.74 27.56 22.77
CA VAL A 483 -5.83 27.39 23.90
C VAL A 483 -6.48 26.43 24.88
N SER A 484 -5.73 25.44 25.33
CA SER A 484 -6.19 24.45 26.29
C SER A 484 -5.25 24.36 27.49
N LEU A 485 -5.82 24.12 28.66
CA LEU A 485 -5.08 23.80 29.88
C LEU A 485 -5.19 22.29 30.13
N ARG A 486 -4.05 21.62 30.20
CA ARG A 486 -3.98 20.20 30.54
C ARG A 486 -3.35 20.02 31.92
N LEU A 487 -4.01 19.25 32.75
CA LEU A 487 -3.50 18.86 34.05
C LEU A 487 -3.13 17.38 34.01
N ARG A 488 -1.89 17.06 34.39
CA ARG A 488 -1.42 15.68 34.53
C ARG A 488 -1.08 15.39 35.97
N TYR A 489 -1.53 14.24 36.44
CA TYR A 489 -1.17 13.72 37.76
C TYR A 489 -0.47 12.37 37.58
N GLN A 490 0.74 12.26 38.12
CA GLN A 490 1.50 11.03 38.11
C GLN A 490 1.23 10.24 39.40
N LEU A 491 0.68 9.05 39.26
CA LEU A 491 0.36 8.13 40.37
C LEU A 491 1.60 7.56 41.02
#